data_8a1344d20ea2f54e3c1478b4fce91592
#
_entry.id   8a1344d20ea2f54e3c1478b4fce91592
#
_cell.length_a   1.000
_cell.length_b   1.000
_cell.length_c   1.000
_cell.angle_alpha   90.00
_cell.angle_beta   90.00
_cell.angle_gamma   90.00
#
_symmetry.space_group_name_H-M   'P 1'
#
loop_
_entity.id
_entity.type
_entity.pdbx_description
1 polymer ?
#
loop_
_entity_poly.entity_id
_entity_poly.type
_entity_poly.pdbx_seq_one_letter_code
_entity_poly.pdbx_strand_id
1 'polypeptide(L)'
;MQNNINSNDCIKEKISLSKKFQRIDILEEEYQKIISTIKSHYIVDKVNNFIGVVKKNKYSYEIRYIMTYCKVLRKIIDVTTKQIKIEYEYNNGIEIDTIQLDGESLSKFGLKTLLSYGVRFNETDIDEVNKYLMRTDMKAEIVYGYSKLGWDKIDNSLVFRYNNLIAKEPTKKKYIYNGNLCLNNKGSLDEWCNMIQNEVCGNIPMSYLLMASFASPLLSILNFSHDFGSTLFCLCNNSSKGKSTTAMLCASVYSSPVLNKGVAITFNGTENALQEFLSQINGLSVVFDELGSSTITNLERLMYNFCLGRSKLRLNGDASLQEVKEFSSVIFTTSEISFVSEKSMDGIKTRVFQIEDTLTKNAENSDNIKSIAMANYGVAGNKYLQMLVDKGQEEIESDYQKYKNILLEKNKDIDDKWKSEHSNIISESSLACF
;
A
#
# COMPACT_ATOMS: atom_id res chain seq x y z
N MET A 1 -43.56 7.46 43.27
CA MET A 1 -42.40 7.01 42.48
C MET A 1 -42.58 7.50 41.04
N GLN A 2 -42.03 8.66 40.72
CA GLN A 2 -42.05 9.17 39.33
C GLN A 2 -40.95 8.45 38.55
N ASN A 3 -41.38 7.66 37.60
CA ASN A 3 -40.48 7.02 36.66
C ASN A 3 -39.80 8.11 35.81
N ASN A 4 -38.53 8.38 36.07
CA ASN A 4 -37.66 9.11 35.18
C ASN A 4 -37.40 8.23 33.95
N ILE A 5 -38.32 8.24 33.00
CA ILE A 5 -38.06 7.68 31.66
C ILE A 5 -36.96 8.53 31.06
N ASN A 6 -35.83 7.91 30.81
CA ASN A 6 -34.64 8.55 30.27
C ASN A 6 -35.01 9.15 28.91
N SER A 7 -34.84 10.45 28.72
CA SER A 7 -35.25 11.16 27.50
C SER A 7 -34.66 10.55 26.20
N ASN A 8 -33.52 9.85 26.33
CA ASN A 8 -32.93 9.13 25.23
C ASN A 8 -33.73 7.89 24.83
N ASP A 9 -34.43 7.23 25.79
CA ASP A 9 -35.20 6.03 25.47
C ASP A 9 -36.53 6.39 24.78
N CYS A 10 -37.17 7.50 25.17
CA CYS A 10 -38.33 8.02 24.46
C CYS A 10 -37.99 8.44 23.00
N ILE A 11 -36.83 9.05 22.79
CA ILE A 11 -36.36 9.42 21.44
C ILE A 11 -36.08 8.15 20.62
N LYS A 12 -35.44 7.13 21.20
CA LYS A 12 -35.16 5.85 20.51
C LYS A 12 -36.45 5.13 20.10
N GLU A 13 -37.46 5.12 20.99
CA GLU A 13 -38.75 4.53 20.68
C GLU A 13 -39.46 5.26 19.52
N LYS A 14 -39.45 6.59 19.53
CA LYS A 14 -40.01 7.41 18.43
C LYS A 14 -39.25 7.21 17.13
N ILE A 15 -37.92 7.05 17.17
CA ILE A 15 -37.10 6.72 15.97
C ILE A 15 -37.48 5.33 15.44
N SER A 16 -37.69 4.34 16.29
CA SER A 16 -38.16 3.02 15.88
C SER A 16 -39.52 3.07 15.18
N LEU A 17 -40.44 3.89 15.69
CA LEU A 17 -41.76 4.12 15.10
C LEU A 17 -41.63 4.87 13.76
N SER A 18 -40.69 5.83 13.61
CA SER A 18 -40.50 6.58 12.37
C SER A 18 -40.07 5.71 11.19
N LYS A 19 -39.31 4.64 11.41
CA LYS A 19 -39.01 3.65 10.39
C LYS A 19 -40.25 3.01 9.77
N LYS A 20 -41.30 2.86 10.56
CA LYS A 20 -42.56 2.24 10.14
C LYS A 20 -43.47 3.21 9.39
N PHE A 21 -43.47 4.49 9.79
CA PHE A 21 -44.40 5.50 9.30
C PHE A 21 -43.79 6.67 8.54
N GLN A 22 -42.46 6.69 8.41
CA GLN A 22 -41.66 7.77 7.78
C GLN A 22 -41.81 9.16 8.41
N ARG A 23 -42.68 9.32 9.42
CA ARG A 23 -42.99 10.59 10.06
C ARG A 23 -43.50 10.40 11.48
N ILE A 24 -43.00 11.20 12.44
CA ILE A 24 -43.47 11.24 13.83
C ILE A 24 -43.60 12.68 14.26
N ASP A 25 -44.76 13.02 14.83
CA ASP A 25 -44.99 14.31 15.48
C ASP A 25 -44.39 14.31 16.89
N ILE A 26 -43.72 15.41 17.24
CA ILE A 26 -43.15 15.66 18.57
C ILE A 26 -43.61 17.00 19.11
N LEU A 27 -43.70 17.10 20.47
CA LEU A 27 -44.09 18.33 21.13
C LEU A 27 -42.92 19.35 21.11
N GLU A 28 -43.25 20.64 21.33
CA GLU A 28 -42.26 21.73 21.37
C GLU A 28 -41.20 21.47 22.46
N GLU A 29 -41.55 20.99 23.63
CA GLU A 29 -40.63 20.68 24.71
C GLU A 29 -39.62 19.56 24.31
N GLU A 30 -40.11 18.52 23.65
CA GLU A 30 -39.29 17.44 23.14
C GLU A 30 -38.34 17.95 22.04
N TYR A 31 -38.82 18.84 21.16
CA TYR A 31 -38.00 19.47 20.12
C TYR A 31 -36.87 20.30 20.73
N GLN A 32 -37.17 21.17 21.70
CA GLN A 32 -36.17 21.99 22.38
C GLN A 32 -35.11 21.11 23.07
N LYS A 33 -35.54 20.00 23.68
CA LYS A 33 -34.66 19.04 24.32
C LYS A 33 -33.77 18.33 23.30
N ILE A 34 -34.31 17.93 22.13
CA ILE A 34 -33.55 17.33 21.04
C ILE A 34 -32.50 18.32 20.54
N ILE A 35 -32.88 19.56 20.19
CA ILE A 35 -31.99 20.59 19.69
C ILE A 35 -30.90 20.95 20.68
N SER A 36 -31.24 21.10 21.96
CA SER A 36 -30.26 21.41 23.00
C SER A 36 -29.24 20.27 23.21
N THR A 37 -29.67 19.02 23.07
CA THR A 37 -28.83 17.84 23.25
C THR A 37 -27.96 17.57 22.04
N ILE A 38 -28.52 17.67 20.82
CA ILE A 38 -27.87 17.25 19.58
C ILE A 38 -27.19 18.44 18.89
N LYS A 39 -27.51 19.67 19.23
CA LYS A 39 -27.03 20.92 18.57
C LYS A 39 -27.21 20.89 17.04
N SER A 40 -28.22 20.17 16.54
CA SER A 40 -28.48 19.93 15.13
C SER A 40 -29.96 19.66 14.87
N HIS A 41 -30.42 19.98 13.66
CA HIS A 41 -31.76 19.59 13.18
C HIS A 41 -31.80 18.14 12.70
N TYR A 42 -30.70 17.43 12.71
CA TYR A 42 -30.60 16.03 12.28
C TYR A 42 -30.48 15.11 13.50
N ILE A 43 -31.24 14.03 13.46
CA ILE A 43 -31.14 12.92 14.41
C ILE A 43 -30.40 11.79 13.72
N VAL A 44 -29.37 11.27 14.38
CA VAL A 44 -28.52 10.21 13.85
C VAL A 44 -28.61 9.02 14.81
N ASP A 45 -29.11 7.91 14.31
CA ASP A 45 -29.13 6.64 15.03
C ASP A 45 -28.37 5.58 14.20
N LYS A 46 -27.13 5.36 14.60
CA LYS A 46 -26.23 4.41 13.95
C LYS A 46 -26.68 2.96 14.11
N VAL A 47 -27.24 2.63 15.29
CA VAL A 47 -27.65 1.26 15.63
C VAL A 47 -28.91 0.88 14.86
N ASN A 48 -29.90 1.77 14.84
CA ASN A 48 -31.15 1.54 14.12
C ASN A 48 -31.09 1.91 12.64
N ASN A 49 -29.90 2.23 12.12
CA ASN A 49 -29.69 2.57 10.71
C ASN A 49 -30.61 3.71 10.22
N PHE A 50 -30.62 4.82 10.96
CA PHE A 50 -31.58 5.90 10.77
C PHE A 50 -30.91 7.28 10.79
N ILE A 51 -31.25 8.11 9.79
CA ILE A 51 -31.02 9.55 9.82
C ILE A 51 -32.35 10.25 9.53
N GLY A 52 -32.74 11.13 10.43
CA GLY A 52 -33.93 11.93 10.33
C GLY A 52 -33.67 13.42 10.44
N VAL A 53 -34.57 14.22 9.87
CA VAL A 53 -34.60 15.67 10.03
C VAL A 53 -35.79 16.08 10.86
N VAL A 54 -35.56 16.98 11.82
CA VAL A 54 -36.65 17.59 12.63
C VAL A 54 -37.11 18.84 11.89
N LYS A 55 -38.42 18.89 11.55
CA LYS A 55 -39.07 20.03 10.88
C LYS A 55 -40.20 20.58 11.77
N LYS A 56 -40.33 21.91 11.77
CA LYS A 56 -41.43 22.60 12.42
C LYS A 56 -42.61 22.65 11.47
N ASN A 57 -43.75 22.17 11.93
CA ASN A 57 -45.07 22.38 11.34
C ASN A 57 -45.78 23.55 12.02
N LYS A 58 -47.00 23.91 11.56
CA LYS A 58 -47.73 25.04 12.08
C LYS A 58 -48.00 24.93 13.60
N TYR A 59 -48.18 23.71 14.14
CA TYR A 59 -48.57 23.44 15.50
C TYR A 59 -47.74 22.38 16.23
N SER A 60 -46.79 21.73 15.53
CA SER A 60 -45.97 20.63 16.05
C SER A 60 -44.64 20.53 15.36
N TYR A 61 -43.77 19.67 15.90
CA TYR A 61 -42.54 19.27 15.24
C TYR A 61 -42.65 17.83 14.80
N GLU A 62 -42.04 17.50 13.68
CA GLU A 62 -42.00 16.15 13.16
C GLU A 62 -40.56 15.68 12.92
N ILE A 63 -40.29 14.41 13.17
CA ILE A 63 -39.08 13.74 12.77
C ILE A 63 -39.40 13.00 11.46
N ARG A 64 -38.74 13.38 10.38
CA ARG A 64 -38.90 12.74 9.09
C ARG A 64 -37.64 11.97 8.75
N TYR A 65 -37.77 10.69 8.45
CA TYR A 65 -36.71 9.88 7.88
C TYR A 65 -36.25 10.48 6.57
N ILE A 66 -34.92 10.55 6.35
CA ILE A 66 -34.34 11.01 5.10
C ILE A 66 -33.44 9.97 4.46
N MET A 67 -32.70 9.20 5.26
CA MET A 67 -31.80 8.16 4.76
C MET A 67 -31.42 7.15 5.84
N THR A 68 -30.88 6.00 5.42
CA THR A 68 -30.15 5.09 6.32
C THR A 68 -28.87 5.77 6.81
N TYR A 69 -28.29 5.20 7.88
CA TYR A 69 -27.08 5.78 8.45
C TYR A 69 -25.94 5.84 7.43
N CYS A 70 -25.46 7.05 7.21
CA CYS A 70 -24.28 7.35 6.42
C CYS A 70 -23.73 8.71 6.86
N LYS A 71 -22.42 8.85 6.97
CA LYS A 71 -21.76 10.14 7.21
C LYS A 71 -20.42 10.18 6.49
N VAL A 72 -19.94 11.37 6.22
CA VAL A 72 -18.54 11.56 5.82
C VAL A 72 -17.65 11.36 7.03
N LEU A 73 -16.74 10.40 6.96
CA LEU A 73 -15.78 10.07 8.01
C LEU A 73 -14.54 10.96 7.88
N ARG A 74 -13.95 11.01 6.68
CA ARG A 74 -12.78 11.85 6.39
C ARG A 74 -12.68 12.22 4.91
N LYS A 75 -11.90 13.27 4.66
CA LYS A 75 -11.47 13.70 3.32
C LYS A 75 -10.03 13.26 3.10
N ILE A 76 -9.78 12.57 2.02
CA ILE A 76 -8.45 12.08 1.65
C ILE A 76 -7.96 12.90 0.47
N ILE A 77 -6.95 13.74 0.69
CA ILE A 77 -6.32 14.55 -0.35
C ILE A 77 -5.13 13.77 -0.88
N ASP A 78 -5.18 13.35 -2.13
CA ASP A 78 -4.04 12.69 -2.77
C ASP A 78 -2.84 13.63 -2.85
N VAL A 79 -1.69 13.20 -2.35
CA VAL A 79 -0.49 14.05 -2.26
C VAL A 79 0.08 14.42 -3.62
N THR A 80 -0.14 13.60 -4.64
CA THR A 80 0.40 13.77 -6.00
C THR A 80 -0.59 14.53 -6.88
N THR A 81 -1.80 14.00 -7.06
CA THR A 81 -2.81 14.55 -7.98
C THR A 81 -3.60 15.71 -7.39
N LYS A 82 -3.57 15.89 -6.06
CA LYS A 82 -4.41 16.82 -5.30
C LYS A 82 -5.90 16.54 -5.39
N GLN A 83 -6.30 15.46 -6.02
CA GLN A 83 -7.69 15.02 -6.03
C GLN A 83 -8.17 14.65 -4.64
N ILE A 84 -9.46 14.85 -4.40
CA ILE A 84 -10.09 14.55 -3.11
C ILE A 84 -10.95 13.30 -3.26
N LYS A 85 -10.72 12.33 -2.38
CA LYS A 85 -11.64 11.21 -2.13
C LYS A 85 -12.37 11.43 -0.82
N ILE A 86 -13.62 11.03 -0.79
CA ILE A 86 -14.47 11.08 0.41
C ILE A 86 -14.61 9.67 0.94
N GLU A 87 -14.27 9.48 2.20
CA GLU A 87 -14.53 8.21 2.90
C GLU A 87 -15.82 8.36 3.70
N TYR A 88 -16.78 7.48 3.40
CA TYR A 88 -18.06 7.40 4.09
C TYR A 88 -18.04 6.23 5.07
N GLU A 89 -18.61 6.44 6.27
CA GLU A 89 -19.03 5.38 7.15
C GLU A 89 -20.56 5.21 7.00
N TYR A 90 -21.00 4.02 6.71
CA TYR A 90 -22.41 3.75 6.41
C TYR A 90 -22.86 2.39 6.97
N ASN A 91 -24.16 2.20 7.10
CA ASN A 91 -24.74 0.91 7.46
C ASN A 91 -25.45 0.33 6.23
N ASN A 92 -24.98 -0.81 5.76
CA ASN A 92 -25.51 -1.50 4.58
C ASN A 92 -26.78 -2.31 4.86
N GLY A 93 -27.27 -2.30 6.10
CA GLY A 93 -28.43 -3.09 6.58
C GLY A 93 -28.04 -4.36 7.33
N ILE A 94 -26.77 -4.76 7.27
CA ILE A 94 -26.18 -5.91 7.96
C ILE A 94 -25.19 -5.41 9.01
N GLU A 95 -24.24 -4.58 8.59
CA GLU A 95 -23.15 -4.08 9.41
C GLU A 95 -22.77 -2.64 9.03
N ILE A 96 -21.92 -2.05 9.84
CA ILE A 96 -21.32 -0.75 9.55
C ILE A 96 -20.01 -0.98 8.84
N ASP A 97 -19.87 -0.31 7.70
CA ASP A 97 -18.73 -0.44 6.80
C ASP A 97 -18.23 0.95 6.34
N THR A 98 -17.13 0.99 5.63
CA THR A 98 -16.55 2.20 5.05
C THR A 98 -16.33 2.05 3.56
N ILE A 99 -16.51 3.14 2.81
CA ILE A 99 -16.23 3.19 1.37
C ILE A 99 -15.58 4.52 1.00
N GLN A 100 -14.61 4.46 0.11
CA GLN A 100 -13.97 5.65 -0.48
C GLN A 100 -14.51 5.88 -1.88
N LEU A 101 -15.03 7.08 -2.12
CA LEU A 101 -15.55 7.53 -3.42
C LEU A 101 -14.88 8.85 -3.80
N ASP A 102 -14.90 9.17 -5.09
CA ASP A 102 -14.38 10.45 -5.57
C ASP A 102 -15.17 11.65 -4.98
N GLY A 103 -14.53 12.80 -4.89
CA GLY A 103 -15.12 14.00 -4.31
C GLY A 103 -16.46 14.41 -4.92
N GLU A 104 -16.67 14.07 -6.20
CA GLU A 104 -17.95 14.30 -6.91
C GLU A 104 -19.13 13.53 -6.29
N SER A 105 -18.86 12.48 -5.52
CA SER A 105 -19.89 11.70 -4.81
C SER A 105 -20.73 12.53 -3.84
N LEU A 106 -20.22 13.67 -3.36
CA LEU A 106 -20.98 14.62 -2.53
C LEU A 106 -21.92 15.53 -3.33
N SER A 107 -21.86 15.53 -4.67
CA SER A 107 -22.84 16.25 -5.47
C SER A 107 -24.21 15.55 -5.42
N LYS A 108 -25.29 16.29 -5.65
CA LYS A 108 -26.66 15.70 -5.70
C LYS A 108 -26.75 14.53 -6.69
N PHE A 109 -26.04 14.61 -7.80
CA PHE A 109 -25.98 13.56 -8.79
C PHE A 109 -25.13 12.38 -8.30
N GLY A 110 -23.96 12.66 -7.74
CA GLY A 110 -23.01 11.67 -7.26
C GLY A 110 -23.52 10.86 -6.06
N LEU A 111 -24.41 11.43 -5.23
CA LEU A 111 -25.00 10.73 -4.08
C LEU A 111 -25.71 9.42 -4.45
N LYS A 112 -26.21 9.31 -5.68
CA LYS A 112 -26.85 8.06 -6.16
C LYS A 112 -25.89 6.86 -6.13
N THR A 113 -24.57 7.08 -6.20
CA THR A 113 -23.56 6.03 -6.09
C THR A 113 -23.65 5.30 -4.75
N LEU A 114 -24.03 6.01 -3.66
CA LEU A 114 -24.18 5.40 -2.33
C LEU A 114 -25.28 4.32 -2.28
N LEU A 115 -26.26 4.37 -3.17
CA LEU A 115 -27.32 3.36 -3.27
C LEU A 115 -26.75 1.96 -3.59
N SER A 116 -25.66 1.90 -4.37
CA SER A 116 -24.99 0.64 -4.71
C SER A 116 -24.33 -0.03 -3.52
N TYR A 117 -24.07 0.72 -2.46
CA TYR A 117 -23.45 0.24 -1.21
C TYR A 117 -24.48 -0.03 -0.11
N GLY A 118 -25.77 0.05 -0.41
CA GLY A 118 -26.83 -0.26 0.56
C GLY A 118 -27.37 0.93 1.35
N VAL A 119 -26.83 2.15 1.16
CA VAL A 119 -27.44 3.37 1.66
C VAL A 119 -28.79 3.56 0.95
N ARG A 120 -29.87 3.92 1.69
CA ARG A 120 -31.19 4.11 1.15
C ARG A 120 -31.73 5.49 1.48
N PHE A 121 -32.26 6.18 0.49
CA PHE A 121 -32.99 7.45 0.59
C PHE A 121 -33.95 7.60 -0.60
N ASN A 122 -34.95 8.46 -0.47
CA ASN A 122 -35.87 8.77 -1.57
C ASN A 122 -35.30 9.90 -2.43
N GLU A 123 -35.54 9.89 -3.73
CA GLU A 123 -35.10 10.97 -4.62
C GLU A 123 -35.66 12.35 -4.22
N THR A 124 -36.86 12.38 -3.65
CA THR A 124 -37.48 13.61 -3.12
C THR A 124 -36.71 14.22 -1.94
N ASP A 125 -35.88 13.43 -1.27
CA ASP A 125 -35.10 13.84 -0.11
C ASP A 125 -33.64 14.18 -0.43
N ILE A 126 -33.22 14.04 -1.69
CA ILE A 126 -31.82 14.21 -2.13
C ILE A 126 -31.21 15.54 -1.69
N ASP A 127 -31.98 16.62 -1.67
CA ASP A 127 -31.54 17.94 -1.22
C ASP A 127 -31.22 17.96 0.28
N GLU A 128 -32.04 17.31 1.07
CA GLU A 128 -31.84 17.23 2.53
C GLU A 128 -30.69 16.26 2.87
N VAL A 129 -30.61 15.15 2.18
CA VAL A 129 -29.50 14.20 2.27
C VAL A 129 -28.16 14.90 1.92
N ASN A 130 -28.13 15.66 0.84
CA ASN A 130 -26.94 16.42 0.46
C ASN A 130 -26.55 17.43 1.53
N LYS A 131 -27.50 18.23 2.06
CA LYS A 131 -27.22 19.18 3.15
C LYS A 131 -26.66 18.49 4.39
N TYR A 132 -27.21 17.34 4.74
CA TYR A 132 -26.74 16.58 5.89
C TYR A 132 -25.29 16.10 5.67
N LEU A 133 -25.02 15.46 4.52
CA LEU A 133 -23.68 14.95 4.22
C LEU A 133 -22.65 16.06 4.08
N MET A 134 -22.99 17.20 3.48
CA MET A 134 -22.13 18.39 3.43
C MET A 134 -21.82 18.92 4.84
N ARG A 135 -22.73 18.85 5.80
CA ARG A 135 -22.43 19.20 7.21
C ARG A 135 -21.48 18.23 7.88
N THR A 136 -21.59 16.94 7.60
CA THR A 136 -20.61 15.95 8.09
C THR A 136 -19.27 16.14 7.43
N ASP A 137 -19.22 16.47 6.14
CA ASP A 137 -18.01 16.80 5.38
C ASP A 137 -17.25 18.00 5.96
N MET A 138 -17.98 19.06 6.37
CA MET A 138 -17.35 20.24 7.00
C MET A 138 -16.64 19.91 8.32
N LYS A 139 -17.04 18.83 9.01
CA LYS A 139 -16.46 18.36 10.26
C LYS A 139 -15.53 17.18 10.10
N ALA A 140 -15.41 16.65 8.88
CA ALA A 140 -14.62 15.48 8.59
C ALA A 140 -13.12 15.75 8.79
N GLU A 141 -12.41 14.76 9.28
CA GLU A 141 -10.96 14.79 9.36
C GLU A 141 -10.35 14.92 7.97
N ILE A 142 -9.35 15.76 7.80
CA ILE A 142 -8.57 15.86 6.58
C ILE A 142 -7.31 15.05 6.74
N VAL A 143 -7.11 14.08 5.84
CA VAL A 143 -5.90 13.26 5.79
C VAL A 143 -5.28 13.32 4.39
N TYR A 144 -3.99 13.05 4.31
CA TYR A 144 -3.23 13.08 3.06
C TYR A 144 -2.98 11.64 2.60
N GLY A 145 -3.55 11.26 1.45
CA GLY A 145 -3.42 9.94 0.87
C GLY A 145 -2.22 9.82 -0.06
N TYR A 146 -1.55 8.68 -0.05
CA TYR A 146 -0.52 8.32 -1.03
C TYR A 146 -0.69 6.87 -1.49
N SER A 147 -0.46 6.63 -2.77
CA SER A 147 -0.45 5.28 -3.37
C SER A 147 0.95 4.84 -3.78
N LYS A 148 1.85 5.79 -4.07
CA LYS A 148 3.24 5.51 -4.41
C LYS A 148 4.07 5.35 -3.14
N LEU A 149 4.80 4.23 -3.05
CA LEU A 149 5.67 3.89 -1.92
C LEU A 149 7.08 4.45 -2.13
N GLY A 150 7.90 4.43 -1.09
CA GLY A 150 9.31 4.81 -1.14
C GLY A 150 9.65 6.10 -0.40
N TRP A 151 10.88 6.53 -0.59
CA TRP A 151 11.42 7.73 0.05
C TRP A 151 10.74 9.00 -0.41
N ASP A 152 10.54 9.91 0.52
CA ASP A 152 10.00 11.25 0.28
C ASP A 152 10.55 12.25 1.31
N LYS A 153 10.33 13.55 1.05
CA LYS A 153 10.61 14.62 2.00
C LYS A 153 9.33 15.36 2.35
N ILE A 154 8.98 15.31 3.63
CA ILE A 154 7.81 16.00 4.16
C ILE A 154 8.29 16.99 5.23
N ASP A 155 7.92 18.26 5.11
CA ASP A 155 8.36 19.34 6.02
C ASP A 155 9.89 19.36 6.19
N ASN A 156 10.66 19.12 5.12
CA ASN A 156 12.12 18.98 5.04
C ASN A 156 12.70 17.77 5.79
N SER A 157 11.87 16.89 6.32
CA SER A 157 12.30 15.64 6.97
C SER A 157 12.22 14.47 6.00
N LEU A 158 13.23 13.59 6.05
CA LEU A 158 13.24 12.35 5.32
C LEU A 158 12.17 11.41 5.90
N VAL A 159 11.35 10.84 5.05
CA VAL A 159 10.31 9.89 5.42
C VAL A 159 10.27 8.72 4.42
N PHE A 160 9.69 7.60 4.84
CA PHE A 160 9.41 6.50 3.93
C PHE A 160 7.89 6.24 3.87
N ARG A 161 7.31 6.29 2.68
CA ARG A 161 5.90 5.95 2.43
C ARG A 161 5.77 4.44 2.32
N TYR A 162 5.08 3.84 3.26
CA TYR A 162 4.84 2.40 3.33
C TYR A 162 3.35 2.13 3.61
N ASN A 163 2.98 1.09 4.38
CA ASN A 163 1.60 0.88 4.85
C ASN A 163 1.12 2.00 5.78
N ASN A 164 2.05 2.63 6.45
CA ASN A 164 1.94 3.90 7.18
C ASN A 164 3.13 4.78 6.82
N LEU A 165 3.03 6.07 7.06
CA LEU A 165 4.17 6.97 6.89
C LEU A 165 5.19 6.70 8.01
N ILE A 166 6.40 6.31 7.63
CA ILE A 166 7.52 6.13 8.55
C ILE A 166 8.33 7.42 8.58
N ALA A 167 8.40 8.03 9.74
CA ALA A 167 9.09 9.30 9.97
C ALA A 167 9.85 9.25 11.31
N LYS A 168 10.94 10.00 11.41
CA LYS A 168 11.70 10.15 12.67
C LYS A 168 10.88 10.90 13.73
N GLU A 169 10.19 11.96 13.30
CA GLU A 169 9.35 12.79 14.15
C GLU A 169 7.90 12.80 13.63
N PRO A 170 6.90 12.98 14.49
CA PRO A 170 5.52 13.08 14.07
C PRO A 170 5.31 14.23 13.08
N THR A 171 4.66 13.95 11.98
CA THR A 171 4.32 14.97 10.97
C THR A 171 3.16 15.84 11.42
N LYS A 172 3.15 17.12 10.99
CA LYS A 172 2.06 18.07 11.27
C LYS A 172 0.72 17.62 10.68
N LYS A 173 0.75 16.88 9.59
CA LYS A 173 -0.41 16.39 8.87
C LYS A 173 -0.48 14.88 9.03
N LYS A 174 -1.70 14.34 9.00
CA LYS A 174 -1.92 12.89 9.03
C LYS A 174 -1.84 12.33 7.63
N TYR A 175 -1.01 11.32 7.43
CA TYR A 175 -0.83 10.62 6.15
C TYR A 175 -1.33 9.20 6.26
N ILE A 176 -1.95 8.69 5.18
CA ILE A 176 -2.42 7.31 5.08
C ILE A 176 -2.05 6.73 3.72
N TYR A 177 -1.75 5.44 3.71
CA TYR A 177 -1.67 4.70 2.47
C TYR A 177 -3.09 4.45 1.92
N ASN A 178 -3.34 4.82 0.66
CA ASN A 178 -4.61 4.61 -0.02
C ASN A 178 -4.46 3.90 -1.38
N GLY A 179 -3.34 3.18 -1.56
CA GLY A 179 -3.12 2.32 -2.73
C GLY A 179 -3.78 0.95 -2.58
N ASN A 180 -3.65 0.13 -3.61
CA ASN A 180 -4.33 -1.17 -3.71
C ASN A 180 -3.51 -2.36 -3.19
N LEU A 181 -2.26 -2.15 -2.77
CA LEU A 181 -1.40 -3.24 -2.28
C LEU A 181 -1.73 -3.59 -0.83
N CYS A 182 -1.79 -4.87 -0.54
CA CYS A 182 -1.95 -5.38 0.82
C CYS A 182 -0.58 -5.39 1.53
N LEU A 183 -0.26 -4.27 2.18
CA LEU A 183 1.01 -4.05 2.90
C LEU A 183 0.88 -4.26 4.42
N ASN A 184 -0.18 -4.91 4.87
CA ASN A 184 -0.41 -5.13 6.30
C ASN A 184 0.68 -6.03 6.89
N ASN A 185 1.20 -5.64 8.04
CA ASN A 185 2.08 -6.48 8.83
C ASN A 185 1.27 -7.58 9.53
N LYS A 186 1.85 -8.76 9.64
CA LYS A 186 1.24 -9.89 10.35
C LYS A 186 2.30 -10.65 11.14
N GLY A 187 1.90 -11.17 12.30
CA GLY A 187 2.73 -12.04 13.12
C GLY A 187 3.76 -11.30 13.97
N SER A 188 4.81 -12.00 14.32
CA SER A 188 5.88 -11.56 15.24
C SER A 188 7.23 -11.43 14.52
N LEU A 189 7.98 -10.37 14.83
CA LEU A 189 9.36 -10.22 14.38
C LEU A 189 10.25 -11.33 14.94
N ASP A 190 10.05 -11.72 16.19
CA ASP A 190 10.87 -12.75 16.84
C ASP A 190 10.67 -14.12 16.17
N GLU A 191 9.45 -14.50 15.83
CA GLU A 191 9.18 -15.73 15.08
C GLU A 191 9.79 -15.70 13.69
N TRP A 192 9.71 -14.55 13.00
CA TRP A 192 10.34 -14.35 11.71
C TRP A 192 11.88 -14.48 11.82
N CYS A 193 12.52 -13.83 12.81
CA CYS A 193 13.95 -13.92 13.05
C CYS A 193 14.39 -15.34 13.42
N ASN A 194 13.63 -16.04 14.25
CA ASN A 194 13.90 -17.44 14.60
C ASN A 194 13.88 -18.34 13.37
N MET A 195 12.92 -18.13 12.45
CA MET A 195 12.91 -18.83 11.16
C MET A 195 14.19 -18.56 10.36
N ILE A 196 14.62 -17.29 10.25
CA ILE A 196 15.86 -16.96 9.53
C ILE A 196 17.05 -17.69 10.15
N GLN A 197 17.17 -17.66 11.47
CA GLN A 197 18.29 -18.30 12.17
C GLN A 197 18.33 -19.83 11.96
N ASN A 198 17.19 -20.49 12.00
CA ASN A 198 17.12 -21.94 11.95
C ASN A 198 17.11 -22.50 10.51
N GLU A 199 16.44 -21.82 9.61
CA GLU A 199 16.14 -22.35 8.28
C GLU A 199 16.98 -21.71 7.17
N VAL A 200 17.43 -20.45 7.34
CA VAL A 200 18.11 -19.67 6.29
C VAL A 200 19.61 -19.54 6.57
N CYS A 201 19.99 -19.24 7.80
CA CYS A 201 21.41 -19.10 8.17
C CYS A 201 22.22 -20.34 7.82
N GLY A 202 23.41 -20.13 7.24
CA GLY A 202 24.27 -21.19 6.71
C GLY A 202 23.95 -21.62 5.27
N ASN A 203 22.86 -21.16 4.68
CA ASN A 203 22.60 -21.27 3.25
C ASN A 203 23.02 -19.95 2.58
N ILE A 204 24.21 -19.91 2.02
CA ILE A 204 24.81 -18.70 1.45
C ILE A 204 23.94 -18.06 0.35
N PRO A 205 23.49 -18.81 -0.70
CA PRO A 205 22.66 -18.21 -1.74
C PRO A 205 21.35 -17.61 -1.23
N MET A 206 20.63 -18.33 -0.36
CA MET A 206 19.38 -17.85 0.20
C MET A 206 19.59 -16.63 1.11
N SER A 207 20.63 -16.64 1.95
CA SER A 207 20.98 -15.52 2.82
C SER A 207 21.33 -14.27 2.01
N TYR A 208 22.09 -14.43 0.93
CA TYR A 208 22.45 -13.33 0.03
C TYR A 208 21.20 -12.70 -0.63
N LEU A 209 20.28 -13.52 -1.12
CA LEU A 209 19.03 -13.03 -1.73
C LEU A 209 18.13 -12.33 -0.71
N LEU A 210 18.09 -12.84 0.53
CA LEU A 210 17.36 -12.16 1.60
C LEU A 210 17.99 -10.80 1.94
N MET A 211 19.31 -10.71 2.04
CA MET A 211 20.02 -9.43 2.24
C MET A 211 19.78 -8.48 1.05
N ALA A 212 19.77 -8.97 -0.18
CA ALA A 212 19.42 -8.17 -1.35
C ALA A 212 17.99 -7.61 -1.24
N SER A 213 17.03 -8.37 -0.66
CA SER A 213 15.69 -7.83 -0.40
C SER A 213 15.73 -6.61 0.54
N PHE A 214 16.51 -6.67 1.62
CA PHE A 214 16.72 -5.53 2.52
C PHE A 214 17.48 -4.38 1.86
N ALA A 215 18.33 -4.65 0.87
CA ALA A 215 19.07 -3.61 0.14
C ALA A 215 18.17 -2.72 -0.75
N SER A 216 16.94 -3.12 -1.03
CA SER A 216 16.05 -2.38 -1.93
C SER A 216 15.81 -0.91 -1.53
N PRO A 217 15.47 -0.55 -0.28
CA PRO A 217 15.34 0.85 0.12
C PRO A 217 16.68 1.60 0.09
N LEU A 218 17.80 0.92 0.32
CA LEU A 218 19.13 1.52 0.19
C LEU A 218 19.41 1.87 -1.28
N LEU A 219 19.16 0.93 -2.20
CA LEU A 219 19.27 1.18 -3.63
C LEU A 219 18.47 2.42 -4.04
N SER A 220 17.25 2.55 -3.57
CA SER A 220 16.35 3.65 -3.88
C SER A 220 16.81 4.98 -3.30
N ILE A 221 17.32 5.04 -2.06
CA ILE A 221 17.81 6.28 -1.47
C ILE A 221 19.19 6.68 -1.99
N LEU A 222 20.04 5.73 -2.34
CA LEU A 222 21.34 5.93 -2.93
C LEU A 222 21.28 6.05 -4.46
N ASN A 223 20.15 5.84 -5.08
CA ASN A 223 19.94 6.01 -6.51
C ASN A 223 19.85 7.47 -6.90
N PHE A 224 20.82 8.03 -6.46
CA PHE A 224 21.04 9.24 -6.73
C PHE A 224 21.51 9.51 -8.02
N SER A 225 21.37 9.90 -8.88
CA SER A 225 22.16 10.43 -9.98
C SER A 225 22.90 9.40 -10.82
N HIS A 226 22.79 8.17 -10.50
CA HIS A 226 23.63 7.15 -11.11
C HIS A 226 22.76 6.05 -11.67
N ASP A 227 22.69 5.92 -12.92
CA ASP A 227 22.20 4.95 -13.88
C ASP A 227 21.85 3.50 -13.45
N PHE A 228 21.74 3.18 -12.17
CA PHE A 228 21.47 1.81 -11.73
C PHE A 228 20.00 1.40 -11.90
N GLY A 229 19.05 2.29 -11.72
CA GLY A 229 17.63 2.00 -11.78
C GLY A 229 17.22 0.93 -10.77
N SER A 230 17.03 -0.29 -11.26
CA SER A 230 16.68 -1.45 -10.43
C SER A 230 17.66 -2.59 -10.68
N THR A 231 17.83 -3.44 -9.67
CA THR A 231 18.63 -4.67 -9.76
C THR A 231 17.72 -5.87 -9.88
N LEU A 232 18.06 -6.81 -10.76
CA LEU A 232 17.26 -7.98 -11.04
C LEU A 232 17.99 -9.28 -10.72
N PHE A 233 17.38 -10.10 -9.87
CA PHE A 233 17.83 -11.46 -9.57
C PHE A 233 16.89 -12.48 -10.25
N CYS A 234 17.43 -13.31 -11.12
CA CYS A 234 16.71 -14.39 -11.78
C CYS A 234 17.07 -15.72 -11.08
N LEU A 235 16.13 -16.29 -10.38
CA LEU A 235 16.27 -17.59 -9.71
C LEU A 235 15.96 -18.67 -10.74
N CYS A 236 16.99 -19.20 -11.37
CA CYS A 236 16.88 -20.18 -12.47
C CYS A 236 17.33 -21.55 -11.98
N ASN A 237 16.47 -22.51 -12.04
CA ASN A 237 16.85 -23.91 -11.81
C ASN A 237 15.67 -24.85 -12.17
N ASN A 238 15.92 -26.15 -12.20
CA ASN A 238 14.88 -27.15 -12.30
C ASN A 238 13.84 -27.02 -11.18
N SER A 239 12.67 -27.61 -11.36
CA SER A 239 11.62 -27.65 -10.33
C SER A 239 12.14 -28.20 -8.99
N SER A 240 11.50 -27.81 -7.90
CA SER A 240 11.78 -28.30 -6.53
C SER A 240 13.17 -27.96 -5.96
N LYS A 241 13.78 -26.87 -6.44
CA LYS A 241 15.08 -26.34 -5.93
C LYS A 241 14.94 -25.13 -4.99
N GLY A 242 13.73 -24.82 -4.55
CA GLY A 242 13.46 -23.75 -3.58
C GLY A 242 13.31 -22.35 -4.16
N LYS A 243 13.20 -22.16 -5.47
CA LYS A 243 13.02 -20.85 -6.12
C LYS A 243 11.86 -20.06 -5.54
N SER A 244 10.63 -20.62 -5.63
CA SER A 244 9.42 -19.93 -5.12
C SER A 244 9.45 -19.77 -3.60
N THR A 245 10.08 -20.68 -2.84
CA THR A 245 10.26 -20.55 -1.40
C THR A 245 11.12 -19.32 -1.07
N THR A 246 12.25 -19.17 -1.76
CA THR A 246 13.15 -18.02 -1.58
C THR A 246 12.50 -16.72 -2.04
N ALA A 247 11.76 -16.74 -3.14
CA ALA A 247 11.00 -15.57 -3.60
C ALA A 247 9.94 -15.15 -2.57
N MET A 248 9.19 -16.11 -2.00
CA MET A 248 8.24 -15.85 -0.91
C MET A 248 8.92 -15.31 0.34
N LEU A 249 10.09 -15.85 0.72
CA LEU A 249 10.89 -15.34 1.82
C LEU A 249 11.27 -13.88 1.60
N CYS A 250 11.79 -13.52 0.43
CA CYS A 250 12.15 -12.16 0.07
C CYS A 250 10.93 -11.21 0.08
N ALA A 251 9.77 -11.65 -0.41
CA ALA A 251 8.54 -10.88 -0.37
C ALA A 251 8.03 -10.67 1.07
N SER A 252 8.22 -11.66 1.96
CA SER A 252 7.77 -11.60 3.35
C SER A 252 8.41 -10.48 4.17
N VAL A 253 9.54 -9.95 3.73
CA VAL A 253 10.20 -8.79 4.36
C VAL A 253 9.23 -7.61 4.43
N TYR A 254 8.52 -7.30 3.35
CA TYR A 254 7.72 -6.09 3.22
C TYR A 254 6.21 -6.31 3.13
N SER A 255 5.74 -7.49 2.76
CA SER A 255 4.30 -7.71 2.60
C SER A 255 3.93 -9.19 2.72
N SER A 256 2.63 -9.47 2.58
CA SER A 256 2.18 -10.85 2.38
C SER A 256 2.94 -11.51 1.23
N PRO A 257 3.55 -12.69 1.43
CA PRO A 257 4.22 -13.43 0.37
C PRO A 257 3.25 -14.14 -0.59
N VAL A 258 1.93 -14.03 -0.36
CA VAL A 258 0.92 -14.62 -1.24
C VAL A 258 0.87 -13.84 -2.53
N LEU A 259 0.97 -14.57 -3.67
CA LEU A 259 0.92 -13.96 -5.00
C LEU A 259 -0.32 -13.10 -5.20
N ASN A 260 -0.14 -11.99 -5.89
CA ASN A 260 -1.16 -10.99 -6.24
C ASN A 260 -1.83 -10.30 -5.04
N LYS A 261 -1.22 -10.34 -3.85
CA LYS A 261 -1.73 -9.62 -2.67
C LYS A 261 -0.83 -8.49 -2.18
N GLY A 262 0.48 -8.63 -2.32
CA GLY A 262 1.46 -7.64 -1.86
C GLY A 262 2.48 -7.31 -2.94
N VAL A 263 3.77 -7.37 -2.60
CA VAL A 263 4.88 -7.12 -3.53
C VAL A 263 5.22 -8.31 -4.43
N ALA A 264 4.52 -9.43 -4.28
CA ALA A 264 4.68 -10.62 -5.11
C ALA A 264 3.51 -10.78 -6.08
N ILE A 265 3.78 -10.82 -7.37
CA ILE A 265 2.78 -11.06 -8.42
C ILE A 265 3.28 -12.09 -9.43
N THR A 266 2.37 -12.69 -10.19
CA THR A 266 2.72 -13.55 -11.30
C THR A 266 3.24 -12.72 -12.48
N PHE A 267 4.15 -13.29 -13.26
CA PHE A 267 4.67 -12.62 -14.47
C PHE A 267 3.65 -12.58 -15.63
N ASN A 268 2.48 -13.18 -15.45
CA ASN A 268 1.42 -13.19 -16.45
C ASN A 268 0.67 -11.83 -16.47
N GLY A 269 1.23 -10.90 -17.21
CA GLY A 269 0.68 -9.55 -17.35
C GLY A 269 1.23 -8.85 -18.60
N THR A 270 0.61 -7.73 -18.97
CA THR A 270 1.15 -6.89 -20.04
C THR A 270 2.37 -6.11 -19.53
N GLU A 271 3.32 -5.80 -20.44
CA GLU A 271 4.49 -4.97 -20.10
C GLU A 271 4.08 -3.67 -19.37
N ASN A 272 2.97 -3.06 -19.79
CA ASN A 272 2.47 -1.83 -19.19
C ASN A 272 2.01 -2.01 -17.74
N ALA A 273 1.30 -3.10 -17.46
CA ALA A 273 0.82 -3.42 -16.12
C ALA A 273 1.98 -3.70 -15.17
N LEU A 274 3.00 -4.43 -15.63
CA LEU A 274 4.19 -4.72 -14.82
C LEU A 274 5.02 -3.46 -14.53
N GLN A 275 5.18 -2.56 -15.52
CA GLN A 275 5.85 -1.26 -15.31
C GLN A 275 5.05 -0.36 -14.37
N GLU A 276 3.71 -0.34 -14.49
CA GLU A 276 2.85 0.39 -13.57
C GLU A 276 3.00 -0.12 -12.14
N PHE A 277 3.00 -1.43 -11.97
CA PHE A 277 3.21 -2.07 -10.66
C PHE A 277 4.54 -1.65 -10.05
N LEU A 278 5.66 -1.74 -10.79
CA LEU A 278 6.98 -1.30 -10.32
C LEU A 278 7.00 0.18 -9.95
N SER A 279 6.32 1.03 -10.71
CA SER A 279 6.30 2.48 -10.44
C SER A 279 5.59 2.85 -9.13
N GLN A 280 4.71 1.98 -8.65
CA GLN A 280 4.02 2.17 -7.37
C GLN A 280 4.84 1.68 -6.18
N ILE A 281 5.81 0.75 -6.42
CA ILE A 281 6.62 0.11 -5.38
C ILE A 281 8.07 0.60 -5.53
N ASN A 282 8.35 1.80 -5.05
CA ASN A 282 9.71 2.34 -5.09
C ASN A 282 10.43 2.05 -3.77
N GLY A 283 11.62 1.45 -3.84
CA GLY A 283 12.44 1.16 -2.67
C GLY A 283 12.02 -0.08 -1.87
N LEU A 284 11.07 -0.89 -2.35
CA LEU A 284 10.77 -2.20 -1.77
C LEU A 284 11.16 -3.29 -2.76
N SER A 285 11.53 -4.46 -2.27
CA SER A 285 11.78 -5.61 -3.14
C SER A 285 10.47 -6.13 -3.74
N VAL A 286 10.54 -6.56 -5.00
CA VAL A 286 9.40 -7.06 -5.78
C VAL A 286 9.69 -8.46 -6.26
N VAL A 287 8.68 -9.31 -6.27
CA VAL A 287 8.76 -10.67 -6.82
C VAL A 287 7.83 -10.78 -8.03
N PHE A 288 8.39 -11.16 -9.17
CA PHE A 288 7.67 -11.63 -10.36
C PHE A 288 7.84 -13.14 -10.49
N ASP A 289 6.85 -13.89 -10.05
CA ASP A 289 6.92 -15.36 -10.07
C ASP A 289 6.55 -15.91 -11.44
N GLU A 290 7.24 -16.98 -11.84
CA GLU A 290 6.96 -17.79 -13.02
C GLU A 290 7.17 -17.05 -14.36
N LEU A 291 8.40 -16.65 -14.63
CA LEU A 291 8.80 -16.00 -15.91
C LEU A 291 8.33 -16.78 -17.14
N GLY A 292 8.30 -18.12 -17.06
CA GLY A 292 7.84 -19.00 -18.14
C GLY A 292 6.36 -18.84 -18.51
N SER A 293 5.54 -18.24 -17.63
CA SER A 293 4.13 -17.96 -17.92
C SER A 293 3.89 -16.71 -18.75
N SER A 294 4.95 -15.94 -19.04
CA SER A 294 4.86 -14.70 -19.78
C SER A 294 4.47 -14.89 -21.24
N THR A 295 3.54 -14.08 -21.70
CA THR A 295 3.17 -13.97 -23.12
C THR A 295 3.95 -12.87 -23.86
N ILE A 296 4.90 -12.22 -23.19
CA ILE A 296 5.69 -11.12 -23.74
C ILE A 296 6.79 -11.69 -24.62
N THR A 297 6.81 -11.29 -25.88
CA THR A 297 7.71 -11.86 -26.90
C THR A 297 9.17 -11.44 -26.74
N ASN A 298 9.46 -10.29 -26.14
CA ASN A 298 10.82 -9.81 -25.93
C ASN A 298 11.10 -9.57 -24.44
N LEU A 299 11.33 -10.66 -23.73
CA LEU A 299 11.62 -10.64 -22.30
C LEU A 299 12.95 -9.94 -21.96
N GLU A 300 13.99 -10.12 -22.78
CA GLU A 300 15.28 -9.44 -22.57
C GLU A 300 15.12 -7.92 -22.55
N ARG A 301 14.40 -7.37 -23.51
CA ARG A 301 14.14 -5.94 -23.57
C ARG A 301 13.32 -5.45 -22.39
N LEU A 302 12.34 -6.24 -21.95
CA LEU A 302 11.54 -5.91 -20.76
C LEU A 302 12.40 -5.86 -19.51
N MET A 303 13.22 -6.89 -19.29
CA MET A 303 14.13 -6.94 -18.15
C MET A 303 15.15 -5.80 -18.17
N TYR A 304 15.69 -5.49 -19.36
CA TYR A 304 16.56 -4.34 -19.53
C TYR A 304 15.86 -3.03 -19.12
N ASN A 305 14.60 -2.84 -19.54
CA ASN A 305 13.80 -1.67 -19.15
C ASN A 305 13.55 -1.63 -17.64
N PHE A 306 13.34 -2.78 -17.01
CA PHE A 306 13.21 -2.84 -15.54
C PHE A 306 14.50 -2.41 -14.84
N CYS A 307 15.64 -2.89 -15.33
CA CYS A 307 16.94 -2.48 -14.79
C CYS A 307 17.25 -0.99 -15.01
N LEU A 308 16.72 -0.38 -16.08
CA LEU A 308 16.85 1.07 -16.29
C LEU A 308 16.04 1.90 -15.27
N GLY A 309 15.08 1.28 -14.55
CA GLY A 309 14.28 1.96 -13.55
C GLY A 309 13.35 3.05 -14.08
N ARG A 310 12.99 2.99 -15.37
CA ARG A 310 12.17 4.01 -16.04
C ARG A 310 11.10 3.37 -16.91
N SER A 311 9.90 3.96 -16.89
CA SER A 311 8.84 3.57 -17.82
C SER A 311 9.15 4.07 -19.25
N LYS A 312 8.52 3.44 -20.24
CA LYS A 312 8.56 3.94 -21.62
C LYS A 312 7.89 5.29 -21.72
N LEU A 313 8.48 6.19 -22.51
CA LEU A 313 7.87 7.45 -22.90
C LEU A 313 6.59 7.18 -23.72
N ARG A 314 5.51 7.86 -23.38
CA ARG A 314 4.19 7.72 -24.03
C ARG A 314 3.53 9.05 -24.26
N LEU A 315 2.55 9.06 -25.16
CA LEU A 315 1.66 10.19 -25.37
C LEU A 315 0.32 9.96 -24.64
N ASN A 316 -0.22 11.04 -24.11
CA ASN A 316 -1.61 11.11 -23.66
C ASN A 316 -2.54 11.17 -24.88
N GLY A 317 -3.84 11.05 -24.66
CA GLY A 317 -4.86 11.18 -25.70
C GLY A 317 -4.89 12.55 -26.42
N ASP A 318 -4.36 13.58 -25.78
CA ASP A 318 -4.21 14.95 -26.31
C ASP A 318 -2.85 15.21 -26.99
N ALA A 319 -2.07 14.15 -27.25
CA ALA A 319 -0.73 14.20 -27.80
C ALA A 319 0.34 14.90 -26.91
N SER A 320 0.04 15.21 -25.67
CA SER A 320 1.05 15.61 -24.68
C SER A 320 1.87 14.39 -24.22
N LEU A 321 3.12 14.62 -23.77
CA LEU A 321 3.96 13.55 -23.21
C LEU A 321 3.44 13.17 -21.83
N GLN A 322 3.32 11.86 -21.57
CA GLN A 322 3.14 11.34 -20.23
C GLN A 322 4.43 11.52 -19.42
N GLU A 323 4.27 11.77 -18.14
CA GLU A 323 5.41 11.78 -17.22
C GLU A 323 6.07 10.39 -17.20
N VAL A 324 7.38 10.37 -17.36
CA VAL A 324 8.17 9.14 -17.23
C VAL A 324 8.19 8.75 -15.77
N LYS A 325 7.68 7.56 -15.46
CA LYS A 325 7.68 7.03 -14.11
C LYS A 325 9.03 6.42 -13.80
N GLU A 326 9.61 6.81 -12.70
CA GLU A 326 10.87 6.29 -12.21
C GLU A 326 10.62 5.33 -11.03
N PHE A 327 11.44 4.29 -10.94
CA PHE A 327 11.43 3.32 -9.85
C PHE A 327 12.83 2.76 -9.63
N SER A 328 13.14 2.42 -8.40
CA SER A 328 14.39 1.78 -8.02
C SER A 328 14.09 0.73 -6.96
N SER A 329 14.27 -0.54 -7.33
CA SER A 329 13.86 -1.68 -6.51
C SER A 329 14.76 -2.88 -6.80
N VAL A 330 14.90 -3.76 -5.84
CA VAL A 330 15.43 -5.10 -6.09
C VAL A 330 14.28 -5.98 -6.58
N ILE A 331 14.47 -6.58 -7.74
CA ILE A 331 13.46 -7.38 -8.42
C ILE A 331 13.92 -8.85 -8.42
N PHE A 332 13.10 -9.73 -7.90
CA PHE A 332 13.30 -11.18 -7.98
C PHE A 332 12.35 -11.77 -9.03
N THR A 333 12.87 -12.68 -9.85
CA THR A 333 12.03 -13.48 -10.74
C THR A 333 12.41 -14.95 -10.65
N THR A 334 11.45 -15.84 -10.86
CA THR A 334 11.68 -17.28 -10.89
C THR A 334 11.54 -17.80 -12.32
N SER A 335 12.40 -18.74 -12.71
CA SER A 335 12.37 -19.36 -14.04
C SER A 335 12.80 -20.83 -13.95
N GLU A 336 12.32 -21.66 -14.88
CA GLU A 336 12.84 -23.02 -15.05
C GLU A 336 14.03 -23.07 -16.02
N ILE A 337 14.16 -22.05 -16.86
CA ILE A 337 15.21 -21.95 -17.87
C ILE A 337 16.07 -20.73 -17.58
N SER A 338 17.35 -20.85 -17.93
CA SER A 338 18.30 -19.74 -17.88
C SER A 338 17.83 -18.62 -18.81
N PHE A 339 17.74 -17.40 -18.27
CA PHE A 339 17.31 -16.22 -19.02
C PHE A 339 18.49 -15.53 -19.70
N VAL A 340 19.61 -15.42 -18.99
CA VAL A 340 20.85 -14.82 -19.53
C VAL A 340 21.69 -15.91 -20.19
N SER A 341 22.09 -15.68 -21.42
CA SER A 341 22.94 -16.59 -22.18
C SER A 341 24.16 -15.85 -22.75
N GLU A 342 25.11 -16.58 -23.29
CA GLU A 342 26.26 -15.97 -23.99
C GLU A 342 25.85 -15.01 -25.14
N LYS A 343 24.68 -15.26 -25.73
CA LYS A 343 24.13 -14.46 -26.86
C LYS A 343 23.34 -13.22 -26.37
N SER A 344 23.07 -13.10 -25.06
CA SER A 344 22.36 -11.96 -24.50
C SER A 344 23.17 -10.68 -24.61
N MET A 345 22.48 -9.54 -24.71
CA MET A 345 23.13 -8.22 -24.77
C MET A 345 24.00 -7.99 -23.53
N ASP A 346 25.19 -7.41 -23.73
CA ASP A 346 26.12 -7.17 -22.59
C ASP A 346 25.54 -6.33 -21.49
N GLY A 347 24.68 -5.35 -21.84
CA GLY A 347 23.97 -4.55 -20.84
C GLY A 347 23.00 -5.35 -19.94
N ILE A 348 22.53 -6.54 -20.35
CA ILE A 348 21.74 -7.45 -19.51
C ILE A 348 22.65 -8.28 -18.62
N LYS A 349 23.74 -8.80 -19.18
CA LYS A 349 24.71 -9.61 -18.42
C LYS A 349 25.27 -8.89 -17.20
N THR A 350 25.34 -7.55 -17.24
CA THR A 350 25.86 -6.72 -16.15
C THR A 350 24.79 -6.27 -15.16
N ARG A 351 23.49 -6.46 -15.45
CA ARG A 351 22.37 -5.96 -14.63
C ARG A 351 21.44 -7.05 -14.10
N VAL A 352 21.52 -8.25 -14.64
CA VAL A 352 20.71 -9.39 -14.24
C VAL A 352 21.60 -10.45 -13.61
N PHE A 353 21.40 -10.68 -12.34
CA PHE A 353 22.11 -11.72 -11.57
C PHE A 353 21.34 -13.03 -11.66
N GLN A 354 21.90 -14.01 -12.33
CA GLN A 354 21.30 -15.32 -12.47
C GLN A 354 21.84 -16.27 -11.40
N ILE A 355 20.92 -16.84 -10.60
CA ILE A 355 21.25 -17.76 -9.52
C ILE A 355 20.70 -19.14 -9.90
N GLU A 356 21.62 -20.09 -10.07
CA GLU A 356 21.30 -21.46 -10.48
C GLU A 356 21.49 -22.48 -9.34
N ASP A 357 21.79 -22.00 -8.14
CA ASP A 357 22.03 -22.81 -6.97
C ASP A 357 20.76 -23.49 -6.43
N THR A 358 20.96 -24.56 -5.64
CA THR A 358 19.91 -25.13 -4.82
C THR A 358 19.66 -24.23 -3.63
N LEU A 359 18.44 -23.65 -3.53
CA LEU A 359 18.11 -22.61 -2.57
C LEU A 359 17.53 -23.14 -1.25
N THR A 360 17.03 -24.39 -1.21
CA THR A 360 16.52 -25.02 0.03
C THR A 360 17.28 -26.30 0.32
N LYS A 361 17.44 -26.61 1.60
CA LYS A 361 18.16 -27.83 2.04
C LYS A 361 17.41 -29.12 1.65
N ASN A 362 16.10 -29.14 1.86
CA ASN A 362 15.19 -30.24 1.57
C ASN A 362 13.73 -29.74 1.55
N ALA A 363 12.77 -30.63 1.36
CA ALA A 363 11.34 -30.28 1.34
C ALA A 363 10.84 -29.71 2.67
N GLU A 364 11.23 -30.29 3.80
CA GLU A 364 10.85 -29.84 5.14
C GLU A 364 11.32 -28.39 5.40
N ASN A 365 12.56 -28.08 5.07
CA ASN A 365 13.10 -26.72 5.16
C ASN A 365 12.27 -25.73 4.31
N SER A 366 11.89 -26.13 3.08
CA SER A 366 11.03 -25.35 2.21
C SER A 366 9.64 -25.08 2.81
N ASP A 367 9.01 -26.09 3.39
CA ASP A 367 7.68 -26.01 3.97
C ASP A 367 7.67 -25.20 5.27
N ASN A 368 8.69 -25.35 6.09
CA ASN A 368 8.89 -24.53 7.31
C ASN A 368 9.01 -23.06 6.96
N ILE A 369 9.87 -22.68 6.00
CA ILE A 369 10.04 -21.29 5.56
C ILE A 369 8.70 -20.73 5.05
N LYS A 370 8.02 -21.44 4.17
CA LYS A 370 6.72 -20.99 3.61
C LYS A 370 5.68 -20.78 4.70
N SER A 371 5.52 -21.76 5.58
CA SER A 371 4.52 -21.76 6.65
C SER A 371 4.74 -20.55 7.58
N ILE A 372 5.98 -20.35 8.04
CA ILE A 372 6.29 -19.27 8.98
C ILE A 372 6.25 -17.91 8.29
N ALA A 373 6.76 -17.78 7.07
CA ALA A 373 6.68 -16.54 6.29
C ALA A 373 5.22 -16.13 5.96
N MET A 374 4.31 -17.08 5.75
CA MET A 374 2.88 -16.79 5.57
C MET A 374 2.17 -16.37 6.86
N ALA A 375 2.70 -16.76 8.02
CA ALA A 375 2.19 -16.35 9.31
C ALA A 375 2.80 -15.04 9.80
N ASN A 376 4.06 -14.74 9.40
CA ASN A 376 4.85 -13.61 9.87
C ASN A 376 5.45 -12.87 8.67
N TYR A 377 4.93 -11.69 8.34
CA TYR A 377 5.42 -10.89 7.21
C TYR A 377 5.26 -9.39 7.44
N GLY A 378 6.06 -8.57 6.75
CA GLY A 378 6.07 -7.12 6.83
C GLY A 378 6.69 -6.57 8.12
N VAL A 379 6.83 -7.38 9.15
CA VAL A 379 7.33 -6.98 10.48
C VAL A 379 8.82 -6.61 10.45
N ALA A 380 9.62 -7.38 9.72
CA ALA A 380 11.06 -7.13 9.57
C ALA A 380 11.32 -5.87 8.74
N GLY A 381 10.66 -5.73 7.60
CA GLY A 381 10.79 -4.57 6.72
C GLY A 381 10.35 -3.28 7.39
N ASN A 382 9.25 -3.29 8.14
CA ASN A 382 8.79 -2.12 8.88
C ASN A 382 9.85 -1.63 9.89
N LYS A 383 10.41 -2.57 10.68
CA LYS A 383 11.46 -2.25 11.64
C LYS A 383 12.71 -1.71 10.96
N TYR A 384 13.11 -2.35 9.85
CA TYR A 384 14.28 -1.93 9.09
C TYR A 384 14.11 -0.54 8.47
N LEU A 385 12.96 -0.26 7.84
CA LEU A 385 12.67 1.05 7.29
C LEU A 385 12.69 2.15 8.35
N GLN A 386 12.18 1.88 9.57
CA GLN A 386 12.28 2.83 10.68
C GLN A 386 13.75 3.11 11.03
N MET A 387 14.59 2.07 11.13
CA MET A 387 16.04 2.24 11.39
C MET A 387 16.70 3.11 10.31
N LEU A 388 16.37 2.92 9.03
CA LEU A 388 16.93 3.72 7.95
C LEU A 388 16.47 5.19 8.00
N VAL A 389 15.20 5.43 8.31
CA VAL A 389 14.67 6.79 8.49
C VAL A 389 15.34 7.49 9.68
N ASP A 390 15.51 6.79 10.79
CA ASP A 390 16.18 7.33 11.99
C ASP A 390 17.63 7.68 11.71
N LYS A 391 18.31 6.87 10.90
CA LYS A 391 19.71 7.05 10.49
C LYS A 391 19.87 8.27 9.56
N GLY A 392 18.98 8.43 8.62
CA GLY A 392 19.01 9.55 7.68
C GLY A 392 19.96 9.33 6.48
N GLN A 393 19.76 10.13 5.45
CA GLN A 393 20.43 9.96 4.16
C GLN A 393 21.95 10.08 4.21
N GLU A 394 22.48 11.07 4.91
CA GLU A 394 23.93 11.34 4.98
C GLU A 394 24.71 10.20 5.62
N GLU A 395 24.17 9.62 6.70
CA GLU A 395 24.81 8.49 7.38
C GLU A 395 24.73 7.21 6.52
N ILE A 396 23.61 6.99 5.84
CA ILE A 396 23.46 5.88 4.88
C ILE A 396 24.50 5.99 3.75
N GLU A 397 24.68 7.18 3.18
CA GLU A 397 25.71 7.41 2.15
C GLU A 397 27.13 7.16 2.66
N SER A 398 27.43 7.63 3.86
CA SER A 398 28.73 7.42 4.50
C SER A 398 29.04 5.95 4.68
N ASP A 399 28.08 5.18 5.21
CA ASP A 399 28.23 3.74 5.41
C ASP A 399 28.36 2.99 4.08
N TYR A 400 27.58 3.34 3.06
CA TYR A 400 27.72 2.76 1.74
C TYR A 400 29.14 2.95 1.19
N GLN A 401 29.71 4.16 1.25
CA GLN A 401 31.07 4.42 0.79
C GLN A 401 32.12 3.61 1.59
N LYS A 402 31.94 3.48 2.88
CA LYS A 402 32.79 2.65 3.75
C LYS A 402 32.80 1.19 3.30
N TYR A 403 31.62 0.57 3.13
CA TYR A 403 31.53 -0.83 2.72
C TYR A 403 32.02 -1.06 1.28
N LYS A 404 31.74 -0.11 0.38
CA LYS A 404 32.26 -0.12 -0.99
C LYS A 404 33.78 -0.14 -1.01
N ASN A 405 34.42 0.71 -0.19
CA ASN A 405 35.88 0.76 -0.09
C ASN A 405 36.46 -0.54 0.46
N ILE A 406 35.83 -1.14 1.48
CA ILE A 406 36.25 -2.44 2.03
C ILE A 406 36.18 -3.54 0.94
N LEU A 407 35.12 -3.58 0.15
CA LEU A 407 35.01 -4.56 -0.94
C LEU A 407 36.04 -4.35 -2.04
N LEU A 408 36.28 -3.10 -2.43
CA LEU A 408 37.32 -2.78 -3.41
C LEU A 408 38.71 -3.15 -2.90
N GLU A 409 38.99 -2.93 -1.62
CA GLU A 409 40.26 -3.34 -1.00
C GLU A 409 40.46 -4.84 -0.98
N LYS A 410 39.42 -5.60 -0.62
CA LYS A 410 39.49 -7.08 -0.61
C LYS A 410 39.66 -7.68 -2.01
N ASN A 411 39.30 -6.94 -3.06
CA ASN A 411 39.37 -7.37 -4.46
C ASN A 411 40.39 -6.56 -5.26
N LYS A 412 41.49 -6.15 -4.64
CA LYS A 412 42.57 -5.36 -5.28
C LYS A 412 43.18 -6.05 -6.47
N ASP A 413 43.26 -7.37 -6.44
CA ASP A 413 43.91 -8.18 -7.48
C ASP A 413 43.04 -8.41 -8.73
N ILE A 414 41.76 -7.94 -8.67
CA ILE A 414 40.87 -8.04 -9.82
C ILE A 414 41.18 -6.90 -10.81
N ASP A 415 41.28 -7.24 -12.11
CA ASP A 415 41.53 -6.31 -13.19
C ASP A 415 40.56 -5.12 -13.16
N ASP A 416 41.09 -3.91 -13.42
CA ASP A 416 40.32 -2.68 -13.44
C ASP A 416 39.21 -2.68 -14.52
N LYS A 417 39.46 -3.39 -15.63
CA LYS A 417 38.46 -3.61 -16.66
C LYS A 417 37.28 -4.41 -16.11
N TRP A 418 37.53 -5.50 -15.40
CA TRP A 418 36.50 -6.30 -14.75
C TRP A 418 35.72 -5.46 -13.72
N LYS A 419 36.40 -4.66 -12.90
CA LYS A 419 35.75 -3.74 -11.94
C LYS A 419 34.83 -2.74 -12.62
N SER A 420 35.22 -2.21 -13.76
CA SER A 420 34.43 -1.29 -14.56
C SER A 420 33.20 -1.97 -15.16
N GLU A 421 33.39 -3.15 -15.74
CA GLU A 421 32.30 -3.92 -16.33
C GLU A 421 31.30 -4.47 -15.32
N HIS A 422 31.75 -4.71 -14.08
CA HIS A 422 30.94 -5.29 -13.00
C HIS A 422 30.71 -4.33 -11.82
N SER A 423 30.72 -3.03 -12.08
CA SER A 423 30.50 -2.01 -11.06
C SER A 423 29.15 -2.18 -10.31
N ASN A 424 28.15 -2.72 -10.99
CA ASN A 424 26.84 -3.04 -10.37
C ASN A 424 26.98 -4.14 -9.33
N ILE A 425 27.76 -5.21 -9.59
CA ILE A 425 28.00 -6.30 -8.63
C ILE A 425 28.65 -5.77 -7.37
N ILE A 426 29.66 -4.89 -7.53
CA ILE A 426 30.35 -4.28 -6.39
C ILE A 426 29.39 -3.41 -5.58
N SER A 427 28.56 -2.63 -6.25
CA SER A 427 27.57 -1.77 -5.59
C SER A 427 26.52 -2.57 -4.85
N GLU A 428 25.97 -3.63 -5.47
CA GLU A 428 24.97 -4.51 -4.86
C GLU A 428 25.55 -5.28 -3.66
N SER A 429 26.76 -5.82 -3.80
CA SER A 429 27.43 -6.50 -2.70
C SER A 429 27.73 -5.54 -1.54
N SER A 430 28.00 -4.27 -1.84
CA SER A 430 28.18 -3.22 -0.80
C SER A 430 26.88 -2.95 -0.07
N LEU A 431 25.76 -2.91 -0.77
CA LEU A 431 24.43 -2.73 -0.18
C LEU A 431 24.01 -3.95 0.65
N ALA A 432 24.37 -5.15 0.22
CA ALA A 432 24.08 -6.37 0.98
C ALA A 432 24.91 -6.49 2.29
N CYS A 433 26.05 -5.81 2.39
CA CYS A 433 26.86 -5.75 3.62
C CYS A 433 26.37 -4.71 4.64
N PHE A 434 25.46 -3.84 4.23
CA PHE A 434 24.87 -2.81 5.09
C PHE A 434 23.81 -3.38 6.03
#